data_5f6f34b3fdfbc3e5d179a1a990137e55
#
_entry.id   5f6f34b3fdfbc3e5d179a1a990137e55
#
_cell.length_a   1.000
_cell.length_b   1.000
_cell.length_c   1.000
_cell.angle_alpha   90.00
_cell.angle_beta   90.00
_cell.angle_gamma   90.00
#
_symmetry.space_group_name_H-M   'P 1'
#
loop_
_entity.id
_entity.type
_entity.pdbx_description
1 polymer ?
#
loop_
_entity_poly.entity_id
_entity_poly.type
_entity_poly.pdbx_seq_one_letter_code
_entity_poly.pdbx_strand_id
1 'polypeptide(L)'
;YDMAISRARQAADWQQFIQEKDILPNLEWVESTSITPGQDHMIFWGMIAAIDDPCWNEHRPGDRWGCKCGLRSTDEPCTEKPDVPVTAKENDPAPGLKGNPGVTGELFSKDHPYMTDTYKGAEKAVNTLLTALKKEQEINIKKQKGNGTGNTKKGK
;
A
#
# COMPACT_ATOMS: atom_id res chain seq x y z
N TYR A 1 12.65 8.93 -1.34
CA TYR A 1 12.04 9.35 -0.08
C TYR A 1 10.54 9.64 -0.27
N ASP A 2 10.17 10.53 -1.19
CA ASP A 2 8.77 10.96 -1.37
C ASP A 2 7.85 9.81 -1.79
N MET A 3 8.31 8.90 -2.63
CA MET A 3 7.54 7.71 -3.00
C MET A 3 7.27 6.77 -1.81
N ALA A 4 8.25 6.61 -0.91
CA ALA A 4 8.05 5.80 0.29
C ALA A 4 6.94 6.39 1.19
N ILE A 5 6.96 7.71 1.39
CA ILE A 5 5.93 8.42 2.15
C ILE A 5 4.56 8.29 1.46
N SER A 6 4.51 8.50 0.14
CA SER A 6 3.27 8.39 -0.62
C SER A 6 2.68 6.98 -0.50
N ARG A 7 3.48 5.94 -0.70
CA ARG A 7 3.03 4.55 -0.60
C ARG A 7 2.63 4.16 0.82
N ALA A 8 3.31 4.68 1.84
CA ALA A 8 2.91 4.46 3.24
C ALA A 8 1.55 5.10 3.55
N ARG A 9 1.30 6.32 3.06
CA ARG A 9 -0.02 6.97 3.17
C ARG A 9 -1.09 6.17 2.46
N GLN A 10 -0.85 5.75 1.23
CA GLN A 10 -1.78 4.91 0.47
C GLN A 10 -2.07 3.57 1.16
N ALA A 11 -1.10 2.99 1.88
CA ALA A 11 -1.35 1.80 2.69
C ALA A 11 -2.28 2.10 3.86
N ALA A 12 -2.14 3.26 4.52
CA ALA A 12 -3.04 3.69 5.58
C ALA A 12 -4.45 3.99 5.05
N ASP A 13 -4.55 4.72 3.92
CA ASP A 13 -5.82 5.02 3.26
C ASP A 13 -6.55 3.72 2.87
N TRP A 14 -5.80 2.70 2.40
CA TRP A 14 -6.37 1.39 2.09
C TRP A 14 -7.02 0.71 3.29
N GLN A 15 -6.40 0.80 4.46
CA GLN A 15 -7.00 0.26 5.69
C GLN A 15 -8.29 1.00 6.07
N GLN A 16 -8.35 2.30 5.83
CA GLN A 16 -9.58 3.07 6.02
C GLN A 16 -10.65 2.64 5.02
N PHE A 17 -10.34 2.48 3.73
CA PHE A 17 -11.29 2.00 2.73
C PHE A 17 -11.89 0.64 3.10
N ILE A 18 -11.06 -0.28 3.63
CA ILE A 18 -11.55 -1.58 4.12
C ILE A 18 -12.55 -1.41 5.27
N GLN A 19 -12.33 -0.47 6.18
CA GLN A 19 -13.24 -0.21 7.30
C GLN A 19 -14.58 0.42 6.85
N GLU A 20 -14.57 1.19 5.78
CA GLU A 20 -15.72 1.89 5.22
C GLU A 20 -16.49 1.05 4.18
N LYS A 21 -15.98 -0.13 3.82
CA LYS A 21 -16.44 -0.96 2.71
C LYS A 21 -17.94 -1.28 2.74
N ASP A 22 -18.54 -1.44 3.90
CA ASP A 22 -19.97 -1.76 4.04
C ASP A 22 -20.87 -0.61 3.57
N ILE A 23 -20.35 0.62 3.53
CA ILE A 23 -21.07 1.83 3.12
C ILE A 23 -20.57 2.31 1.75
N LEU A 24 -19.26 2.24 1.52
CA LEU A 24 -18.58 2.70 0.31
C LEU A 24 -17.80 1.53 -0.30
N PRO A 25 -18.47 0.61 -1.01
CA PRO A 25 -17.89 -0.65 -1.43
C PRO A 25 -16.88 -0.54 -2.58
N ASN A 26 -16.85 0.60 -3.25
CA ASN A 26 -16.07 0.81 -4.47
C ASN A 26 -15.01 1.88 -4.28
N LEU A 27 -13.99 1.84 -5.10
CA LEU A 27 -12.95 2.87 -5.19
C LEU A 27 -12.96 3.50 -6.57
N GLU A 28 -12.85 4.82 -6.61
CA GLU A 28 -12.67 5.60 -7.83
C GLU A 28 -11.22 6.02 -7.98
N TRP A 29 -10.68 5.87 -9.18
CA TRP A 29 -9.37 6.42 -9.54
C TRP A 29 -9.49 7.91 -9.81
N VAL A 30 -8.95 8.73 -8.90
CA VAL A 30 -8.98 10.19 -8.99
C VAL A 30 -7.82 10.69 -9.84
N GLU A 31 -8.11 11.67 -10.69
CA GLU A 31 -7.16 12.33 -11.59
C GLU A 31 -5.92 12.86 -10.85
N SER A 32 -4.83 12.97 -11.57
CA SER A 32 -3.59 13.53 -11.03
C SER A 32 -3.72 15.02 -10.72
N THR A 33 -3.24 15.45 -9.57
CA THR A 33 -3.09 16.87 -9.20
C THR A 33 -1.83 17.51 -9.79
N SER A 34 -1.10 16.82 -10.66
CA SER A 34 0.09 17.35 -11.35
C SER A 34 -0.32 18.33 -12.44
N ILE A 35 0.45 19.40 -12.61
CA ILE A 35 0.28 20.35 -13.74
C ILE A 35 0.60 19.65 -15.08
N THR A 36 1.52 18.68 -15.04
CA THR A 36 1.91 17.87 -16.20
C THR A 36 1.76 16.39 -15.84
N PRO A 37 0.52 15.85 -15.87
CA PRO A 37 0.31 14.44 -15.53
C PRO A 37 0.90 13.54 -16.62
N GLY A 38 1.39 12.37 -16.19
CA GLY A 38 1.79 11.32 -17.13
C GLY A 38 0.56 10.75 -17.86
N GLN A 39 0.71 10.50 -19.16
CA GLN A 39 -0.38 9.98 -19.99
C GLN A 39 -0.73 8.52 -19.64
N ASP A 40 0.21 7.79 -19.10
CA ASP A 40 0.14 6.39 -18.72
C ASP A 40 -0.97 6.06 -17.71
N HIS A 41 -1.36 7.03 -16.86
CA HIS A 41 -2.45 6.86 -15.90
C HIS A 41 -3.79 7.47 -16.35
N MET A 42 -3.80 8.25 -17.40
CA MET A 42 -5.03 8.93 -17.85
C MET A 42 -6.13 7.94 -18.24
N ILE A 43 -5.77 6.76 -18.75
CA ILE A 43 -6.73 5.71 -19.13
C ILE A 43 -7.52 5.16 -17.94
N PHE A 44 -7.02 5.32 -16.72
CA PHE A 44 -7.68 4.84 -15.50
C PHE A 44 -8.53 5.91 -14.81
N TRP A 45 -8.43 7.18 -15.20
CA TRP A 45 -9.14 8.25 -14.52
C TRP A 45 -10.66 8.07 -14.59
N GLY A 46 -11.31 8.19 -13.44
CA GLY A 46 -12.74 7.94 -13.31
C GLY A 46 -13.14 6.46 -13.32
N MET A 47 -12.17 5.53 -13.41
CA MET A 47 -12.46 4.10 -13.23
C MET A 47 -12.97 3.85 -11.81
N ILE A 48 -14.11 3.20 -11.70
CA ILE A 48 -14.67 2.75 -10.43
C ILE A 48 -14.70 1.22 -10.43
N ALA A 49 -14.10 0.62 -9.41
CA ALA A 49 -14.10 -0.82 -9.22
C ALA A 49 -14.26 -1.19 -7.75
N ALA A 50 -14.80 -2.38 -7.47
CA ALA A 50 -14.94 -2.86 -6.10
C ALA A 50 -13.58 -2.89 -5.39
N ILE A 51 -13.59 -2.60 -4.08
CA ILE A 51 -12.35 -2.58 -3.28
C ILE A 51 -11.59 -3.92 -3.32
N ASP A 52 -12.32 -5.04 -3.51
CA ASP A 52 -11.72 -6.38 -3.63
C ASP A 52 -11.29 -6.73 -5.06
N ASP A 53 -11.48 -5.83 -6.02
CA ASP A 53 -11.13 -6.12 -7.41
C ASP A 53 -9.62 -6.32 -7.56
N PRO A 54 -9.17 -7.40 -8.20
CA PRO A 54 -7.76 -7.69 -8.43
C PRO A 54 -7.00 -6.58 -9.17
N CYS A 55 -7.70 -5.74 -9.97
CA CYS A 55 -7.07 -4.65 -10.71
C CYS A 55 -6.24 -3.73 -9.81
N TRP A 56 -6.63 -3.54 -8.54
CA TRP A 56 -5.90 -2.72 -7.58
C TRP A 56 -4.54 -3.29 -7.14
N ASN A 57 -4.27 -4.55 -7.45
CA ASN A 57 -2.95 -5.16 -7.25
C ASN A 57 -2.08 -5.05 -8.51
N GLU A 58 -2.70 -4.89 -9.67
CA GLU A 58 -2.03 -4.77 -10.96
C GLU A 58 -1.73 -3.30 -11.29
N HIS A 59 -2.75 -2.44 -11.18
CA HIS A 59 -2.67 -1.01 -11.48
C HIS A 59 -3.32 -0.20 -10.36
N ARG A 60 -2.63 0.85 -9.93
CA ARG A 60 -3.14 1.76 -8.90
C ARG A 60 -2.39 3.08 -8.90
N PRO A 61 -2.96 4.14 -8.34
CA PRO A 61 -2.21 5.34 -8.02
C PRO A 61 -0.95 5.00 -7.22
N GLY A 62 0.19 5.60 -7.58
CA GLY A 62 1.48 5.37 -6.92
C GLY A 62 2.27 4.16 -7.43
N ASP A 63 1.86 3.52 -8.52
CA ASP A 63 2.65 2.50 -9.22
C ASP A 63 3.61 3.09 -10.27
N ARG A 64 3.70 4.42 -10.35
CA ARG A 64 4.64 5.20 -11.18
C ARG A 64 5.41 6.19 -10.33
N TRP A 65 6.63 6.47 -10.71
CA TRP A 65 7.45 7.51 -10.09
C TRP A 65 6.81 8.88 -10.25
N GLY A 66 6.66 9.60 -9.12
CA GLY A 66 6.07 10.94 -9.12
C GLY A 66 4.55 11.00 -9.37
N CYS A 67 3.86 9.87 -9.38
CA CYS A 67 2.41 9.83 -9.52
C CYS A 67 1.72 10.64 -8.42
N LYS A 68 0.76 11.49 -8.82
CA LYS A 68 -0.09 12.30 -7.94
C LYS A 68 -1.58 12.01 -8.13
N CYS A 69 -1.92 10.87 -8.72
CA CYS A 69 -3.27 10.35 -8.70
C CYS A 69 -3.66 9.88 -7.29
N GLY A 70 -4.95 9.79 -7.02
CA GLY A 70 -5.49 9.30 -5.75
C GLY A 70 -6.51 8.19 -5.96
N LEU A 71 -6.96 7.62 -4.83
CA LEU A 71 -8.16 6.80 -4.74
C LEU A 71 -9.15 7.49 -3.82
N ARG A 72 -10.43 7.31 -4.09
CA ARG A 72 -11.54 7.77 -3.26
C ARG A 72 -12.54 6.63 -3.11
N SER A 73 -12.99 6.35 -1.88
CA SER A 73 -14.10 5.44 -1.64
C SER A 73 -15.42 6.05 -2.12
N THR A 74 -16.30 5.22 -2.68
CA THR A 74 -17.58 5.65 -3.25
C THR A 74 -18.61 4.52 -3.21
N ASP A 75 -19.90 4.87 -3.24
CA ASP A 75 -21.04 3.97 -3.44
C ASP A 75 -21.54 3.98 -4.90
N GLU A 76 -20.93 4.80 -5.77
CA GLU A 76 -21.22 4.80 -7.19
C GLU A 76 -20.96 3.42 -7.83
N PRO A 77 -21.75 3.05 -8.84
CA PRO A 77 -21.61 1.75 -9.50
C PRO A 77 -20.27 1.63 -10.22
N CYS A 78 -19.74 0.39 -10.27
CA CYS A 78 -18.52 0.09 -11.02
C CYS A 78 -18.66 0.47 -12.50
N THR A 79 -17.59 1.05 -13.06
CA THR A 79 -17.47 1.35 -14.49
C THR A 79 -16.85 0.18 -15.26
N GLU A 80 -16.85 0.25 -16.58
CA GLU A 80 -16.00 -0.61 -17.40
C GLU A 80 -14.53 -0.31 -17.10
N LYS A 81 -13.72 -1.36 -16.98
CA LYS A 81 -12.28 -1.20 -16.83
C LYS A 81 -11.66 -0.85 -18.17
N PRO A 82 -10.61 0.01 -18.18
CA PRO A 82 -9.90 0.27 -19.41
C PRO A 82 -9.27 -1.03 -19.94
N ASP A 83 -9.37 -1.24 -21.25
CA ASP A 83 -8.64 -2.30 -21.93
C ASP A 83 -7.17 -1.89 -22.03
N VAL A 84 -6.33 -2.46 -21.15
CA VAL A 84 -4.89 -2.22 -21.15
C VAL A 84 -4.25 -3.34 -22.00
N PRO A 85 -3.79 -3.03 -23.22
CA PRO A 85 -3.14 -4.03 -24.06
C PRO A 85 -1.91 -4.60 -23.34
N VAL A 86 -1.75 -5.93 -23.37
CA VAL A 86 -0.56 -6.61 -22.79
C VAL A 86 0.77 -6.07 -23.34
N THR A 87 0.72 -5.44 -24.53
CA THR A 87 1.87 -4.78 -25.17
C THR A 87 2.13 -3.35 -24.71
N ALA A 88 1.17 -2.74 -23.99
CA ALA A 88 1.27 -1.37 -23.51
C ALA A 88 2.12 -1.28 -22.23
N LYS A 89 3.41 -1.55 -22.35
CA LYS A 89 4.36 -1.56 -21.23
C LYS A 89 4.46 -0.21 -20.51
N GLU A 90 4.05 0.86 -21.15
CA GLU A 90 3.92 2.19 -20.54
C GLU A 90 2.90 2.21 -19.39
N ASN A 91 1.93 1.30 -19.40
CA ASN A 91 0.93 1.16 -18.34
C ASN A 91 1.36 0.18 -17.24
N ASP A 92 2.43 -0.59 -17.43
CA ASP A 92 2.95 -1.48 -16.38
C ASP A 92 3.48 -0.70 -15.17
N PRO A 93 3.31 -1.19 -13.94
CA PRO A 93 3.95 -0.59 -12.77
C PRO A 93 5.45 -0.41 -12.93
N ALA A 94 5.98 0.73 -12.53
CA ALA A 94 7.42 0.97 -12.58
C ALA A 94 8.16 -0.04 -11.69
N PRO A 95 9.40 -0.42 -12.03
CA PRO A 95 10.20 -1.32 -11.22
C PRO A 95 10.26 -0.86 -9.75
N GLY A 96 9.98 -1.77 -8.84
CA GLY A 96 9.91 -1.50 -7.41
C GLY A 96 8.58 -0.98 -6.89
N LEU A 97 7.62 -0.62 -7.75
CA LEU A 97 6.35 -0.04 -7.35
C LEU A 97 5.14 -0.96 -7.59
N LYS A 98 5.38 -2.23 -7.90
CA LYS A 98 4.33 -3.24 -8.09
C LYS A 98 3.57 -3.53 -6.81
N GLY A 99 2.34 -3.99 -6.97
CA GLY A 99 1.50 -4.46 -5.88
C GLY A 99 0.92 -3.36 -5.00
N ASN A 100 -0.01 -3.76 -4.15
CA ASN A 100 -0.72 -2.88 -3.24
C ASN A 100 -0.12 -2.93 -1.83
N PRO A 101 0.55 -1.86 -1.35
CA PRO A 101 1.16 -1.84 -0.02
C PRO A 101 0.12 -1.94 1.12
N GLY A 102 -1.13 -1.54 0.87
CA GLY A 102 -2.21 -1.71 1.85
C GLY A 102 -2.65 -3.16 2.05
N VAL A 103 -2.37 -4.03 1.07
CA VAL A 103 -2.65 -5.47 1.12
C VAL A 103 -1.43 -6.25 1.59
N THR A 104 -0.26 -5.95 1.02
CA THR A 104 0.97 -6.72 1.26
C THR A 104 1.77 -6.24 2.47
N GLY A 105 1.61 -4.97 2.86
CA GLY A 105 2.47 -4.30 3.84
C GLY A 105 3.85 -3.93 3.29
N GLU A 106 4.14 -4.26 2.02
CA GLU A 106 5.42 -3.97 1.38
C GLU A 106 5.33 -2.64 0.62
N LEU A 107 6.16 -1.66 1.01
CA LEU A 107 6.20 -0.37 0.32
C LEU A 107 6.81 -0.47 -1.06
N PHE A 108 7.73 -1.39 -1.26
CA PHE A 108 8.45 -1.61 -2.52
C PHE A 108 8.51 -3.09 -2.87
N SER A 109 8.36 -3.40 -4.14
CA SER A 109 8.57 -4.76 -4.65
C SER A 109 10.07 -5.07 -4.76
N LYS A 110 10.40 -6.37 -4.84
CA LYS A 110 11.79 -6.85 -4.79
C LYS A 110 12.68 -6.36 -5.93
N ASP A 111 12.09 -5.93 -7.04
CA ASP A 111 12.76 -5.35 -8.19
C ASP A 111 13.07 -3.84 -8.05
N HIS A 112 12.81 -3.26 -6.86
CA HIS A 112 13.15 -1.87 -6.59
C HIS A 112 14.67 -1.68 -6.60
N PRO A 113 15.20 -0.58 -7.19
CA PRO A 113 16.64 -0.31 -7.22
C PRO A 113 17.32 -0.36 -5.86
N TYR A 114 16.64 0.01 -4.78
CA TYR A 114 17.15 -0.12 -3.41
C TYR A 114 17.37 -1.57 -2.97
N MET A 115 16.70 -2.53 -3.61
CA MET A 115 16.83 -3.96 -3.31
C MET A 115 17.85 -4.64 -4.24
N THR A 116 17.98 -4.15 -5.48
CA THR A 116 18.87 -4.74 -6.49
C THR A 116 20.28 -4.18 -6.44
N ASP A 117 20.44 -2.90 -6.06
CA ASP A 117 21.72 -2.17 -6.01
C ASP A 117 22.25 -1.94 -4.59
N THR A 118 21.93 -2.81 -3.66
CA THR A 118 22.41 -2.69 -2.29
C THR A 118 23.92 -2.99 -2.20
N TYR A 119 24.63 -2.22 -1.36
CA TYR A 119 26.04 -2.52 -1.08
C TYR A 119 26.19 -3.89 -0.39
N LYS A 120 27.33 -4.55 -0.59
CA LYS A 120 27.63 -5.84 0.06
C LYS A 120 27.47 -5.72 1.58
N GLY A 121 26.55 -6.48 2.15
CA GLY A 121 26.28 -6.49 3.61
C GLY A 121 25.02 -5.74 4.03
N ALA A 122 24.37 -4.95 3.14
CA ALA A 122 23.12 -4.27 3.47
C ALA A 122 22.01 -5.24 3.90
N GLU A 123 21.86 -6.34 3.19
CA GLU A 123 20.87 -7.37 3.53
C GLU A 123 21.12 -7.96 4.93
N LYS A 124 22.39 -8.27 5.27
CA LYS A 124 22.74 -8.75 6.60
C LYS A 124 22.45 -7.72 7.70
N ALA A 125 22.74 -6.44 7.45
CA ALA A 125 22.48 -5.37 8.39
C ALA A 125 20.97 -5.20 8.64
N VAL A 126 20.16 -5.19 7.58
CA VAL A 126 18.70 -5.10 7.64
C VAL A 126 18.11 -6.31 8.40
N ASN A 127 18.53 -7.52 8.08
CA ASN A 127 18.05 -8.72 8.76
C ASN A 127 18.42 -8.75 10.25
N THR A 128 19.58 -8.22 10.61
CA THR A 128 19.99 -8.07 12.01
C THR A 128 19.08 -7.11 12.76
N LEU A 129 18.78 -5.93 12.16
CA LEU A 129 17.87 -4.94 12.72
C LEU A 129 16.44 -5.48 12.86
N LEU A 130 15.92 -6.13 11.84
CA LEU A 130 14.59 -6.73 11.87
C LEU A 130 14.47 -7.80 12.97
N THR A 131 15.52 -8.62 13.16
CA THR A 131 15.56 -9.63 14.22
C THR A 131 15.56 -8.98 15.59
N ALA A 132 16.32 -7.90 15.78
CA ALA A 132 16.35 -7.15 17.03
C ALA A 132 14.98 -6.51 17.36
N LEU A 133 14.35 -5.87 16.37
CA LEU A 133 13.02 -5.26 16.53
C LEU A 133 11.94 -6.30 16.88
N LYS A 134 11.95 -7.46 16.24
CA LYS A 134 11.00 -8.55 16.56
C LYS A 134 11.16 -9.02 18.01
N LYS A 135 12.40 -9.20 18.48
CA LYS A 135 12.66 -9.56 19.88
C LYS A 135 12.16 -8.51 20.86
N GLU A 136 12.37 -7.24 20.54
CA GLU A 136 11.89 -6.14 21.39
C GLU A 136 10.36 -6.10 21.45
N GLN A 137 9.68 -6.30 20.34
CA GLN A 137 8.22 -6.39 20.28
C GLN A 137 7.70 -7.57 21.13
N GLU A 138 8.32 -8.75 21.02
CA GLU A 138 7.95 -9.92 21.83
C GLU A 138 8.11 -9.66 23.33
N ILE A 139 9.20 -8.98 23.73
CA ILE A 139 9.44 -8.61 25.15
C ILE A 139 8.35 -7.64 25.63
N ASN A 140 7.99 -6.65 24.81
CA ASN A 140 6.98 -5.67 25.17
C ASN A 140 5.59 -6.31 25.29
N ILE A 141 5.23 -7.22 24.40
CA ILE A 141 3.98 -7.99 24.48
C ILE A 141 3.94 -8.86 25.75
N LYS A 142 5.04 -9.52 26.10
CA LYS A 142 5.14 -10.33 27.34
C LYS A 142 4.98 -9.46 28.58
N LYS A 143 5.62 -8.28 28.62
CA LYS A 143 5.48 -7.32 29.73
C LYS A 143 4.04 -6.84 29.92
N GLN A 144 3.35 -6.53 28.83
CA GLN A 144 1.94 -6.10 28.87
C GLN A 144 1.02 -7.21 29.40
N LYS A 145 1.23 -8.47 28.97
CA LYS A 145 0.47 -9.64 29.45
C LYS A 145 0.76 -9.96 30.92
N GLY A 146 2.00 -9.75 31.39
CA GLY A 146 2.39 -9.98 32.78
C GLY A 146 1.79 -8.97 33.77
N ASN A 147 1.54 -7.75 33.35
CA ASN A 147 0.95 -6.71 34.20
C ASN A 147 -0.59 -6.78 34.28
N GLY A 148 -1.23 -7.58 33.43
CA GLY A 148 -2.71 -7.70 33.39
C GLY A 148 -3.31 -8.68 34.42
N THR A 149 -2.48 -9.46 35.17
CA THR A 149 -2.98 -10.50 36.10
C THR A 149 -2.98 -10.11 37.57
N GLY A 150 -2.73 -8.84 37.89
CA GLY A 150 -2.47 -8.36 39.26
C GLY A 150 -3.61 -7.63 39.98
N ASN A 151 -4.87 -7.65 39.54
CA ASN A 151 -5.90 -6.91 40.25
C ASN A 151 -7.28 -7.58 40.29
N THR A 152 -7.34 -8.79 40.86
CA THR A 152 -8.61 -9.35 41.36
C THR A 152 -8.40 -10.07 42.68
N LYS A 153 -8.31 -9.31 43.78
CA LYS A 153 -8.68 -9.77 45.11
C LYS A 153 -8.80 -8.60 46.09
N LYS A 154 -10.01 -8.41 46.57
CA LYS A 154 -10.53 -8.19 47.92
C LYS A 154 -11.47 -7.01 48.02
N GLY A 155 -12.69 -7.30 48.13
CA GLY A 155 -13.75 -6.50 48.72
C GLY A 155 -14.69 -7.47 49.41
N LYS A 156 -14.50 -7.60 50.72
CA LYS A 156 -15.52 -8.12 51.63
C LYS A 156 -16.57 -7.08 51.81
#